data_22b42d10bbec504ca434fc35958ee51f
#
_entry.id   22b42d10bbec504ca434fc35958ee51f
#
_cell.length_a   1.000
_cell.length_b   1.000
_cell.length_c   1.000
_cell.angle_alpha   90.00
_cell.angle_beta   90.00
_cell.angle_gamma   90.00
#
_symmetry.space_group_name_H-M   'P 1'
#
loop_
_entity.id
_entity.type
_entity.pdbx_description
1 polymer ?
#
loop_
_entity_poly.entity_id
_entity_poly.type
_entity_poly.pdbx_seq_one_letter_code
_entity_poly.pdbx_strand_id
1 'polypeptide(L)'
;MYADGAPEPFSTARLDALPLDVAHAREMAAVLSDPALHTYTGGAPEGLDALRARYERQSAGSPDPAELWWNWVLRVRAEGCLAGYVQATLRDGRAEVAWVLGTPWQGRGYATEAAAGLVRHLLGRRTVRSVVAHIHPDHAASAAVAAAAGLTATDEWEDGEVRWRRDVSREAVPGSADRL
;
A
#
# COMPACT_ATOMS: atom_id res chain seq x y z
N MET A 1 -18.63 -13.40 -3.12
CA MET A 1 -17.59 -13.99 -2.23
C MET A 1 -16.31 -13.95 -3.05
N TYR A 2 -15.46 -12.94 -2.82
CA TYR A 2 -14.16 -12.88 -3.49
C TYR A 2 -13.28 -13.95 -2.86
N ALA A 3 -12.62 -14.74 -3.70
CA ALA A 3 -11.62 -15.71 -3.23
C ALA A 3 -10.52 -14.93 -2.47
N ASP A 4 -9.99 -15.48 -1.39
CA ASP A 4 -8.96 -14.87 -0.52
C ASP A 4 -7.65 -14.49 -1.26
N GLY A 5 -7.62 -14.53 -2.59
CA GLY A 5 -6.45 -14.31 -3.43
C GLY A 5 -6.39 -12.99 -4.23
N ALA A 6 -7.48 -12.26 -4.39
CA ALA A 6 -7.49 -11.05 -5.23
C ALA A 6 -7.73 -9.77 -4.40
N PRO A 7 -7.10 -8.62 -4.79
CA PRO A 7 -7.37 -7.35 -4.14
C PRO A 7 -8.79 -6.87 -4.44
N GLU A 8 -9.53 -6.45 -3.42
CA GLU A 8 -10.82 -5.79 -3.60
C GLU A 8 -10.63 -4.27 -3.69
N PRO A 9 -11.42 -3.56 -4.51
CA PRO A 9 -11.37 -2.11 -4.53
C PRO A 9 -11.82 -1.54 -3.18
N PHE A 10 -11.28 -0.38 -2.82
CA PHE A 10 -11.75 0.40 -1.67
C PHE A 10 -11.75 1.90 -2.00
N SER A 11 -12.51 2.66 -1.22
CA SER A 11 -12.60 4.11 -1.41
C SER A 11 -12.31 4.85 -0.11
N THR A 12 -11.85 6.06 -0.26
CA THR A 12 -11.65 7.03 0.81
C THR A 12 -12.50 8.28 0.57
N ALA A 13 -12.29 9.36 1.29
CA ALA A 13 -13.05 10.61 1.07
C ALA A 13 -12.89 11.16 -0.34
N ARG A 14 -11.68 11.11 -0.93
CA ARG A 14 -11.37 11.72 -2.24
C ARG A 14 -10.83 10.74 -3.28
N LEU A 15 -10.43 9.52 -2.88
CA LEU A 15 -9.74 8.56 -3.73
C LEU A 15 -10.55 7.28 -3.90
N ASP A 16 -10.45 6.68 -5.08
CA ASP A 16 -10.80 5.28 -5.33
C ASP A 16 -9.51 4.49 -5.56
N ALA A 17 -9.29 3.46 -4.77
CA ALA A 17 -8.23 2.48 -4.97
C ALA A 17 -8.78 1.35 -5.83
N LEU A 18 -8.34 1.30 -7.07
CA LEU A 18 -8.78 0.32 -8.07
C LEU A 18 -7.73 -0.79 -8.17
N PRO A 19 -8.12 -2.06 -8.14
CA PRO A 19 -7.20 -3.16 -8.40
C PRO A 19 -6.38 -2.89 -9.65
N LEU A 20 -5.08 -3.19 -9.57
CA LEU A 20 -4.15 -2.95 -10.66
C LEU A 20 -4.53 -3.77 -11.89
N ASP A 21 -4.55 -3.11 -13.05
CA ASP A 21 -4.73 -3.71 -14.36
C ASP A 21 -3.66 -3.17 -15.33
N VAL A 22 -3.28 -3.97 -16.32
CA VAL A 22 -2.28 -3.60 -17.34
C VAL A 22 -2.72 -2.36 -18.12
N ALA A 23 -4.01 -2.16 -18.32
CA ALA A 23 -4.57 -0.98 -18.99
C ALA A 23 -4.19 0.34 -18.31
N HIS A 24 -3.96 0.32 -17.00
CA HIS A 24 -3.53 1.50 -16.25
C HIS A 24 -2.11 1.98 -16.61
N ALA A 25 -1.28 1.13 -17.21
CA ALA A 25 0.13 1.44 -17.47
C ALA A 25 0.34 2.69 -18.32
N ARG A 26 -0.55 2.95 -19.28
CA ARG A 26 -0.44 4.13 -20.16
C ARG A 26 -0.51 5.45 -19.38
N GLU A 27 -1.48 5.57 -18.49
CA GLU A 27 -1.66 6.77 -17.68
C GLU A 27 -0.60 6.83 -16.57
N MET A 28 -0.34 5.70 -15.92
CA MET A 28 0.64 5.60 -14.84
C MET A 28 2.08 5.86 -15.28
N ALA A 29 2.45 5.61 -16.54
CA ALA A 29 3.77 5.95 -17.06
C ALA A 29 4.04 7.48 -16.98
N ALA A 30 3.04 8.29 -17.21
CA ALA A 30 3.14 9.74 -17.03
C ALA A 30 3.15 10.14 -15.54
N VAL A 31 2.29 9.52 -14.72
CA VAL A 31 2.22 9.78 -13.27
C VAL A 31 3.55 9.49 -12.57
N LEU A 32 4.26 8.44 -12.98
CA LEU A 32 5.50 7.95 -12.38
C LEU A 32 6.77 8.42 -13.09
N SER A 33 6.67 9.40 -14.00
CA SER A 33 7.79 9.83 -14.85
C SER A 33 8.83 10.70 -14.15
N ASP A 34 8.53 11.25 -12.97
CA ASP A 34 9.46 12.13 -12.26
C ASP A 34 10.58 11.31 -11.58
N PRO A 35 11.86 11.53 -11.93
CA PRO A 35 12.99 10.87 -11.26
C PRO A 35 13.03 11.09 -9.75
N ALA A 36 12.48 12.18 -9.24
CA ALA A 36 12.43 12.47 -7.80
C ALA A 36 11.68 11.39 -6.99
N LEU A 37 10.76 10.65 -7.62
CA LEU A 37 10.03 9.54 -6.97
C LEU A 37 10.94 8.37 -6.61
N HIS A 38 12.13 8.29 -7.22
CA HIS A 38 13.10 7.23 -7.01
C HIS A 38 14.22 7.58 -6.01
N THR A 39 14.19 8.78 -5.41
CA THR A 39 15.25 9.28 -4.51
C THR A 39 15.55 8.33 -3.35
N TYR A 40 14.52 7.69 -2.78
CA TYR A 40 14.67 6.79 -1.64
C TYR A 40 14.50 5.30 -2.00
N THR A 41 13.80 4.99 -3.08
CA THR A 41 13.55 3.60 -3.49
C THR A 41 14.59 3.06 -4.49
N GLY A 42 15.40 3.95 -5.03
CA GLY A 42 16.37 3.61 -6.08
C GLY A 42 15.72 3.37 -7.44
N GLY A 43 16.53 3.12 -8.46
CA GLY A 43 16.09 2.92 -9.83
C GLY A 43 15.85 4.22 -10.60
N ALA A 44 15.03 4.13 -11.65
CA ALA A 44 14.68 5.25 -12.52
C ALA A 44 13.24 5.06 -13.05
N PRO A 45 12.60 6.13 -13.56
CA PRO A 45 11.29 6.01 -14.20
C PRO A 45 11.30 4.96 -15.32
N GLU A 46 10.29 4.09 -15.31
CA GLU A 46 10.13 3.06 -16.34
C GLU A 46 9.36 3.62 -17.54
N GLY A 47 9.81 3.26 -18.76
CA GLY A 47 9.03 3.51 -19.97
C GLY A 47 7.76 2.65 -20.01
N LEU A 48 6.83 2.99 -20.92
CA LEU A 48 5.53 2.35 -21.00
C LEU A 48 5.60 0.81 -21.13
N ASP A 49 6.50 0.28 -21.95
CA ASP A 49 6.58 -1.16 -22.19
C ASP A 49 7.12 -1.91 -20.95
N ALA A 50 8.11 -1.34 -20.26
CA ALA A 50 8.63 -1.87 -19.02
C ALA A 50 7.56 -1.85 -17.92
N LEU A 51 6.80 -0.76 -17.82
CA LEU A 51 5.71 -0.63 -16.86
C LEU A 51 4.57 -1.61 -17.15
N ARG A 52 4.21 -1.84 -18.42
CA ARG A 52 3.25 -2.88 -18.81
C ARG A 52 3.70 -4.27 -18.38
N ALA A 53 4.94 -4.63 -18.68
CA ALA A 53 5.50 -5.92 -18.28
C ALA A 53 5.52 -6.09 -16.75
N ARG A 54 5.80 -5.02 -16.01
CA ARG A 54 5.70 -5.02 -14.54
C ARG A 54 4.27 -5.25 -14.08
N TYR A 55 3.28 -4.56 -14.66
CA TYR A 55 1.88 -4.69 -14.29
C TYR A 55 1.30 -6.07 -14.64
N GLU A 56 1.74 -6.67 -15.76
CA GLU A 56 1.42 -8.07 -16.09
C GLU A 56 1.88 -9.02 -14.97
N ARG A 57 3.13 -8.89 -14.52
CA ARG A 57 3.65 -9.72 -13.42
C ARG A 57 2.92 -9.47 -12.10
N GLN A 58 2.66 -8.20 -11.75
CA GLN A 58 1.98 -7.85 -10.50
C GLN A 58 0.52 -8.30 -10.49
N SER A 59 -0.18 -8.22 -11.62
CA SER A 59 -1.56 -8.68 -11.76
C SER A 59 -1.68 -10.20 -11.79
N ALA A 60 -0.63 -10.90 -12.23
CA ALA A 60 -0.57 -12.37 -12.17
C ALA A 60 -0.43 -12.90 -10.72
N GLY A 61 -0.01 -12.05 -9.79
CA GLY A 61 0.22 -12.42 -8.40
C GLY A 61 1.62 -12.96 -8.13
N SER A 62 1.88 -13.31 -6.86
CA SER A 62 3.17 -13.82 -6.45
C SER A 62 3.43 -15.23 -7.02
N PRO A 63 4.65 -15.53 -7.48
CA PRO A 63 5.06 -16.90 -7.81
C PRO A 63 5.21 -17.79 -6.56
N ASP A 64 5.35 -17.21 -5.37
CA ASP A 64 5.36 -17.94 -4.09
C ASP A 64 3.92 -18.09 -3.58
N PRO A 65 3.39 -19.33 -3.46
CA PRO A 65 2.03 -19.56 -3.00
C PRO A 65 1.78 -19.15 -1.53
N ALA A 66 2.84 -18.93 -0.75
CA ALA A 66 2.76 -18.43 0.62
C ALA A 66 2.61 -16.90 0.70
N GLU A 67 2.64 -16.21 -0.44
CA GLU A 67 2.64 -14.76 -0.52
C GLU A 67 1.56 -14.26 -1.47
N LEU A 68 0.85 -13.20 -1.10
CA LEU A 68 -0.13 -12.54 -1.97
C LEU A 68 0.36 -11.12 -2.28
N TRP A 69 0.30 -10.74 -3.55
CA TRP A 69 0.58 -9.38 -4.00
C TRP A 69 -0.72 -8.66 -4.32
N TRP A 70 -1.03 -7.65 -3.55
CA TRP A 70 -2.20 -6.80 -3.76
C TRP A 70 -1.75 -5.41 -4.16
N ASN A 71 -2.16 -4.98 -5.33
CA ASN A 71 -1.77 -3.71 -5.91
C ASN A 71 -3.00 -2.94 -6.35
N TRP A 72 -3.01 -1.63 -6.09
CA TRP A 72 -4.07 -0.71 -6.52
C TRP A 72 -3.46 0.55 -7.11
N VAL A 73 -4.10 1.07 -8.16
CA VAL A 73 -3.90 2.44 -8.60
C VAL A 73 -4.89 3.36 -7.88
N LEU A 74 -4.49 4.58 -7.66
CA LEU A 74 -5.27 5.60 -6.95
C LEU A 74 -5.87 6.58 -7.96
N ARG A 75 -7.19 6.62 -8.06
CA ARG A 75 -7.93 7.60 -8.87
C ARG A 75 -8.42 8.73 -7.98
N VAL A 76 -8.09 9.98 -8.33
CA VAL A 76 -8.67 11.18 -7.70
C VAL A 76 -10.05 11.42 -8.30
N ARG A 77 -11.12 11.24 -7.50
CA ARG A 77 -12.50 11.33 -8.01
C ARG A 77 -12.84 12.68 -8.64
N ALA A 78 -12.40 13.76 -8.04
CA ALA A 78 -12.69 15.11 -8.53
C ALA A 78 -12.02 15.43 -9.88
N GLU A 79 -10.87 14.79 -10.15
CA GLU A 79 -10.07 15.01 -11.36
C GLU A 79 -10.28 13.91 -12.41
N GLY A 80 -10.82 12.76 -12.01
CA GLY A 80 -11.06 11.61 -12.87
C GLY A 80 -9.79 10.91 -13.38
N CYS A 81 -8.61 11.26 -12.85
CA CYS A 81 -7.30 10.77 -13.28
C CYS A 81 -6.62 9.90 -12.21
N LEU A 82 -5.65 9.10 -12.64
CA LEU A 82 -4.77 8.36 -11.75
C LEU A 82 -3.70 9.29 -11.17
N ALA A 83 -3.35 9.09 -9.90
CA ALA A 83 -2.43 9.96 -9.18
C ALA A 83 -1.27 9.21 -8.52
N GLY A 84 -1.32 7.89 -8.49
CA GLY A 84 -0.32 7.07 -7.82
C GLY A 84 -0.80 5.65 -7.60
N TYR A 85 -0.15 4.96 -6.68
CA TYR A 85 -0.50 3.60 -6.31
C TYR A 85 -0.29 3.32 -4.82
N VAL A 86 -0.95 2.28 -4.34
CA VAL A 86 -0.64 1.62 -3.07
C VAL A 86 -0.54 0.12 -3.29
N GLN A 87 0.25 -0.54 -2.47
CA GLN A 87 0.46 -1.98 -2.56
C GLN A 87 0.55 -2.63 -1.19
N ALA A 88 0.24 -3.91 -1.13
CA ALA A 88 0.43 -4.76 0.04
C ALA A 88 0.95 -6.12 -0.39
N THR A 89 2.02 -6.57 0.26
CA THR A 89 2.52 -7.94 0.20
C THR A 89 2.10 -8.64 1.48
N LEU A 90 1.27 -9.69 1.35
CA LEU A 90 0.73 -10.42 2.48
C LEU A 90 1.45 -11.75 2.63
N ARG A 91 1.99 -12.01 3.83
CA ARG A 91 2.64 -13.27 4.19
C ARG A 91 2.44 -13.54 5.68
N ASP A 92 2.01 -14.73 6.06
CA ASP A 92 1.88 -15.19 7.45
C ASP A 92 1.09 -14.24 8.36
N GLY A 93 0.08 -13.57 7.81
CA GLY A 93 -0.74 -12.60 8.55
C GLY A 93 -0.10 -11.22 8.72
N ARG A 94 1.05 -10.97 8.13
CA ARG A 94 1.68 -9.66 8.01
C ARG A 94 1.37 -9.08 6.63
N ALA A 95 0.96 -7.84 6.57
CA ALA A 95 0.83 -7.07 5.35
C ALA A 95 1.93 -5.99 5.31
N GLU A 96 2.86 -6.11 4.39
CA GLU A 96 3.85 -5.08 4.12
C GLU A 96 3.31 -4.14 3.06
N VAL A 97 3.29 -2.83 3.38
CA VAL A 97 2.63 -1.82 2.54
C VAL A 97 3.60 -0.78 2.03
N ALA A 98 3.30 -0.26 0.83
CA ALA A 98 3.98 0.89 0.25
C ALA A 98 2.97 1.79 -0.48
N TRP A 99 3.37 3.05 -0.68
CA TRP A 99 2.59 4.06 -1.39
C TRP A 99 3.50 4.99 -2.19
N VAL A 100 3.02 5.40 -3.35
CA VAL A 100 3.67 6.41 -4.19
C VAL A 100 2.61 7.32 -4.79
N LEU A 101 2.78 8.63 -4.67
CA LEU A 101 2.00 9.65 -5.37
C LEU A 101 2.88 10.35 -6.40
N GLY A 102 2.38 10.52 -7.61
CA GLY A 102 3.02 11.36 -8.62
C GLY A 102 3.20 12.79 -8.11
N THR A 103 4.28 13.44 -8.49
CA THR A 103 4.68 14.76 -7.99
C THR A 103 3.56 15.81 -8.03
N PRO A 104 2.71 15.91 -9.09
CA PRO A 104 1.62 16.89 -9.12
C PRO A 104 0.56 16.71 -8.02
N TRP A 105 0.45 15.54 -7.43
CA TRP A 105 -0.54 15.23 -6.38
C TRP A 105 0.04 15.20 -4.97
N GLN A 106 1.35 15.40 -4.83
CA GLN A 106 2.00 15.51 -3.52
C GLN A 106 1.63 16.81 -2.80
N GLY A 107 1.82 16.85 -1.48
CA GLY A 107 1.50 18.03 -0.65
C GLY A 107 0.00 18.33 -0.49
N ARG A 108 -0.88 17.49 -1.03
CA ARG A 108 -2.35 17.67 -1.00
C ARG A 108 -3.06 16.72 -0.02
N GLY A 109 -2.29 15.95 0.75
CA GLY A 109 -2.81 15.00 1.73
C GLY A 109 -3.27 13.65 1.14
N TYR A 110 -3.10 13.42 -0.15
CA TYR A 110 -3.55 12.17 -0.79
C TYR A 110 -2.76 10.95 -0.34
N ALA A 111 -1.45 11.06 -0.11
CA ALA A 111 -0.64 9.94 0.40
C ALA A 111 -1.13 9.50 1.79
N THR A 112 -1.36 10.43 2.69
CA THR A 112 -1.90 10.17 4.03
C THR A 112 -3.27 9.51 3.97
N GLU A 113 -4.15 10.03 3.12
CA GLU A 113 -5.50 9.49 2.95
C GLU A 113 -5.48 8.07 2.37
N ALA A 114 -4.65 7.83 1.34
CA ALA A 114 -4.49 6.53 0.70
C ALA A 114 -3.90 5.49 1.67
N ALA A 115 -2.83 5.82 2.37
CA ALA A 115 -2.18 4.93 3.34
C ALA A 115 -3.12 4.58 4.51
N ALA A 116 -3.82 5.57 5.07
CA ALA A 116 -4.80 5.34 6.13
C ALA A 116 -5.98 4.47 5.65
N GLY A 117 -6.44 4.69 4.42
CA GLY A 117 -7.45 3.87 3.76
C GLY A 117 -7.00 2.43 3.57
N LEU A 118 -5.79 2.22 3.05
CA LEU A 118 -5.18 0.91 2.87
C LEU A 118 -5.03 0.16 4.20
N VAL A 119 -4.45 0.80 5.21
CA VAL A 119 -4.28 0.20 6.54
C VAL A 119 -5.62 -0.23 7.12
N ARG A 120 -6.65 0.61 7.07
CA ARG A 120 -8.00 0.27 7.53
C ARG A 120 -8.60 -0.90 6.74
N HIS A 121 -8.45 -0.90 5.40
CA HIS A 121 -8.91 -1.98 4.53
C HIS A 121 -8.26 -3.31 4.89
N LEU A 122 -6.93 -3.33 5.11
CA LEU A 122 -6.18 -4.52 5.48
C LEU A 122 -6.53 -5.02 6.89
N LEU A 123 -6.62 -4.13 7.88
CA LEU A 123 -6.96 -4.50 9.27
C LEU A 123 -8.40 -5.03 9.41
N GLY A 124 -9.28 -4.72 8.45
CA GLY A 124 -10.61 -5.33 8.34
C GLY A 124 -10.60 -6.80 7.90
N ARG A 125 -9.46 -7.32 7.43
CA ARG A 125 -9.30 -8.71 6.98
C ARG A 125 -8.94 -9.61 8.16
N ARG A 126 -9.67 -10.71 8.34
CA ARG A 126 -9.44 -11.66 9.45
C ARG A 126 -8.06 -12.33 9.39
N THR A 127 -7.48 -12.42 8.21
CA THR A 127 -6.16 -13.02 7.96
C THR A 127 -5.00 -12.08 8.28
N VAL A 128 -5.21 -10.76 8.35
CA VAL A 128 -4.18 -9.77 8.65
C VAL A 128 -4.08 -9.56 10.16
N ARG A 129 -2.89 -9.72 10.72
CA ARG A 129 -2.57 -9.52 12.14
C ARG A 129 -1.74 -8.28 12.40
N SER A 130 -0.93 -7.88 11.40
CA SER A 130 -0.12 -6.68 11.48
C SER A 130 0.07 -6.04 10.10
N VAL A 131 0.24 -4.73 10.09
CA VAL A 131 0.64 -3.95 8.91
C VAL A 131 2.01 -3.36 9.20
N VAL A 132 2.94 -3.48 8.25
CA VAL A 132 4.29 -2.93 8.35
C VAL A 132 4.61 -2.10 7.10
N ALA A 133 5.49 -1.12 7.25
CA ALA A 133 6.10 -0.36 6.16
C ALA A 133 7.59 -0.18 6.46
N HIS A 134 8.45 -0.21 5.44
CA HIS A 134 9.86 0.11 5.55
C HIS A 134 10.09 1.50 4.95
N ILE A 135 10.75 2.38 5.70
CA ILE A 135 10.89 3.78 5.34
C ILE A 135 12.32 4.23 5.59
N HIS A 136 12.96 4.79 4.56
CA HIS A 136 14.28 5.38 4.69
C HIS A 136 14.28 6.46 5.79
N PRO A 137 15.27 6.51 6.70
CA PRO A 137 15.28 7.41 7.84
C PRO A 137 15.20 8.89 7.46
N ASP A 138 15.74 9.25 6.29
CA ASP A 138 15.70 10.63 5.77
C ASP A 138 14.40 10.98 5.03
N HIS A 139 13.51 9.99 4.82
CA HIS A 139 12.24 10.21 4.12
C HIS A 139 11.13 10.70 5.07
N ALA A 140 11.30 11.91 5.60
CA ALA A 140 10.38 12.50 6.58
C ALA A 140 8.91 12.54 6.11
N ALA A 141 8.67 12.74 4.80
CA ALA A 141 7.32 12.76 4.25
C ALA A 141 6.61 11.39 4.39
N SER A 142 7.29 10.29 4.04
CA SER A 142 6.72 8.92 4.22
C SER A 142 6.57 8.57 5.70
N ALA A 143 7.49 8.99 6.57
CA ALA A 143 7.39 8.80 8.00
C ALA A 143 6.13 9.50 8.58
N ALA A 144 5.84 10.72 8.13
CA ALA A 144 4.63 11.45 8.52
C ALA A 144 3.35 10.73 8.03
N VAL A 145 3.36 10.20 6.80
CA VAL A 145 2.25 9.41 6.25
C VAL A 145 2.02 8.13 7.08
N ALA A 146 3.09 7.38 7.41
CA ALA A 146 3.00 6.18 8.23
C ALA A 146 2.41 6.47 9.61
N ALA A 147 2.90 7.51 10.29
CA ALA A 147 2.38 7.96 11.59
C ALA A 147 0.89 8.30 11.52
N ALA A 148 0.48 9.06 10.50
CA ALA A 148 -0.92 9.44 10.28
C ALA A 148 -1.83 8.23 9.94
N ALA A 149 -1.28 7.17 9.31
CA ALA A 149 -1.97 5.90 9.09
C ALA A 149 -2.02 5.01 10.35
N GLY A 150 -1.42 5.45 11.45
CA GLY A 150 -1.42 4.77 12.74
C GLY A 150 -0.35 3.71 12.89
N LEU A 151 0.71 3.74 12.07
CA LEU A 151 1.91 2.93 12.28
C LEU A 151 2.86 3.67 13.25
N THR A 152 3.64 2.89 14.00
CA THR A 152 4.67 3.40 14.91
C THR A 152 6.03 2.90 14.46
N ALA A 153 7.03 3.78 14.46
CA ALA A 153 8.40 3.39 14.20
C ALA A 153 8.89 2.40 15.25
N THR A 154 9.62 1.39 14.83
CA THR A 154 10.25 0.41 15.70
C THR A 154 11.77 0.59 15.69
N ASP A 155 12.48 -0.19 16.50
CA ASP A 155 13.94 -0.29 16.50
C ASP A 155 14.47 -1.34 15.48
N GLU A 156 13.57 -1.96 14.71
CA GLU A 156 13.92 -2.93 13.68
C GLU A 156 14.26 -2.23 12.35
N TRP A 157 15.30 -2.73 11.70
CA TRP A 157 15.81 -2.22 10.43
C TRP A 157 15.91 -3.35 9.40
N GLU A 158 15.61 -3.01 8.14
CA GLU A 158 15.76 -3.90 7.00
C GLU A 158 16.28 -3.10 5.82
N ASP A 159 17.39 -3.52 5.20
CA ASP A 159 18.03 -2.86 4.05
C ASP A 159 18.29 -1.35 4.21
N GLY A 160 18.56 -0.89 5.43
CA GLY A 160 18.80 0.53 5.75
C GLY A 160 17.53 1.34 5.97
N GLU A 161 16.38 0.70 6.00
CA GLU A 161 15.09 1.33 6.28
C GLU A 161 14.58 0.96 7.68
N VAL A 162 13.91 1.92 8.33
CA VAL A 162 13.24 1.71 9.63
C VAL A 162 11.92 1.01 9.38
N ARG A 163 11.65 -0.05 10.16
CA ARG A 163 10.35 -0.70 10.16
C ARG A 163 9.34 0.10 10.98
N TRP A 164 8.22 0.44 10.35
CA TRP A 164 7.03 1.00 10.99
C TRP A 164 5.99 -0.10 11.09
N ARG A 165 5.24 -0.16 12.21
CA ARG A 165 4.32 -1.26 12.48
C ARG A 165 3.03 -0.80 13.15
N ARG A 166 1.93 -1.50 12.81
CA ARG A 166 0.67 -1.47 13.50
C ARG A 166 0.11 -2.88 13.61
N ASP A 167 -0.19 -3.31 14.83
CA ASP A 167 -0.86 -4.59 15.09
C ASP A 167 -2.39 -4.42 15.12
N VAL A 168 -3.11 -5.50 14.79
CA VAL A 168 -4.55 -5.56 15.02
C VAL A 168 -4.77 -5.65 16.52
N SER A 169 -5.47 -4.66 17.11
CA SER A 169 -5.95 -4.77 18.47
C SER A 169 -6.98 -5.90 18.54
N ARG A 170 -6.60 -7.05 19.09
CA ARG A 170 -7.59 -8.04 19.50
C ARG A 170 -8.21 -7.51 20.77
N GLU A 171 -9.45 -7.02 20.70
CA GLU A 171 -10.28 -6.95 21.91
C GLU A 171 -10.31 -8.36 22.50
N ALA A 172 -9.84 -8.50 23.74
CA ALA A 172 -9.98 -9.72 24.49
C ALA A 172 -11.49 -10.04 24.53
N VAL A 173 -11.89 -11.15 23.94
CA VAL A 173 -13.24 -11.70 24.14
C VAL A 173 -13.39 -11.83 25.67
N PRO A 174 -14.33 -11.11 26.32
CA PRO A 174 -14.55 -11.28 27.75
C PRO A 174 -14.88 -12.73 27.97
N GLY A 175 -14.07 -13.39 28.82
CA GLY A 175 -14.18 -14.79 29.12
C GLY A 175 -15.62 -15.12 29.52
N SER A 176 -16.16 -16.16 28.90
CA SER A 176 -17.34 -16.86 29.38
C SER A 176 -17.09 -17.23 30.84
N ALA A 177 -17.61 -16.42 31.78
CA ALA A 177 -17.63 -16.77 33.16
C ALA A 177 -18.48 -18.04 33.34
N ASP A 178 -17.82 -19.09 33.82
CA ASP A 178 -18.43 -20.30 34.32
C ASP A 178 -19.75 -20.04 35.01
N ARG A 179 -20.80 -20.70 34.54
CA ARG A 179 -21.96 -20.99 35.39
C ARG A 179 -21.81 -22.41 35.89
N LEU A 180 -21.44 -22.51 37.15
CA LEU A 180 -21.77 -23.64 37.99
C LEU A 180 -23.26 -23.69 38.26
#